data_5ac7cf608840efd62631708dfd19e3cc
#
_entry.id   5ac7cf608840efd62631708dfd19e3cc
#
_cell.length_a   1.000
_cell.length_b   1.000
_cell.length_c   1.000
_cell.angle_alpha   90.00
_cell.angle_beta   90.00
_cell.angle_gamma   90.00
#
_symmetry.space_group_name_H-M   'P 1'
#
loop_
_entity.id
_entity.type
_entity.pdbx_description
1 polymer ?
#
loop_
_entity_poly.entity_id
_entity_poly.type
_entity_poly.pdbx_seq_one_letter_code
_entity_poly.pdbx_strand_id
1 'polypeptide(L)'
;MATHGSFEHRFRGLIVLTLIAFLLFESRPAAAWGNEGHTYINRVAAEKIPTSMPLFMRRAVDEIAYLGPEPDRWRSPTEFALKNSQEPDHFIDLERVSWLDPLPAGRYEFYRKLYEKRAATADHPDDYLPERVGLQPYITMEVYGRLKAAFREYRQLRAAHKPTAAVEQAIILYAGWLGHYAGDASQPLHTTIKYNGWVGPNPNGYTTEHKIHWEFEGPYVAANIHATDFAPLVKAPERLNDPFADYIAYLKDSSTQVERVYQLEKAGGFVGQGTPEAFDFTTHRLAAGAQTLLNLWYTAWLESADAMPEHAPPRTAKTKAQAQERSATLAIH
;
A
#
# COMPACT_ATOMS: atom_id res chain seq x y z
N MET A 1 -52.60 46.40 13.38
CA MET A 1 -51.62 46.33 12.25
C MET A 1 -50.28 46.13 12.86
N ALA A 2 -49.74 44.94 12.78
CA ALA A 2 -48.35 44.51 12.87
C ALA A 2 -48.28 43.06 13.38
N THR A 3 -48.03 42.09 12.54
CA THR A 3 -47.36 40.80 12.86
C THR A 3 -47.32 39.94 11.61
N HIS A 4 -46.38 40.26 10.68
CA HIS A 4 -46.10 39.36 9.54
C HIS A 4 -44.62 39.23 9.23
N GLY A 5 -43.74 39.67 10.15
CA GLY A 5 -42.27 39.67 9.85
C GLY A 5 -41.40 38.55 10.48
N SER A 6 -41.96 37.69 11.36
CA SER A 6 -41.10 36.77 12.15
C SER A 6 -41.07 35.32 11.67
N PHE A 7 -41.87 34.91 10.71
CA PHE A 7 -41.95 33.52 10.26
C PHE A 7 -40.97 33.20 9.11
N GLU A 8 -40.70 34.17 8.23
CA GLU A 8 -39.79 33.95 7.08
C GLU A 8 -38.32 33.87 7.46
N HIS A 9 -37.90 34.58 8.51
CA HIS A 9 -36.49 34.53 8.93
C HIS A 9 -36.09 33.21 9.63
N ARG A 10 -37.03 32.52 10.27
CA ARG A 10 -36.79 31.22 10.91
C ARG A 10 -36.70 30.09 9.90
N PHE A 11 -37.44 30.17 8.78
CA PHE A 11 -37.39 29.16 7.71
C PHE A 11 -36.12 29.26 6.86
N ARG A 12 -35.62 30.48 6.60
CA ARG A 12 -34.35 30.69 5.88
C ARG A 12 -33.12 30.24 6.69
N GLY A 13 -33.16 30.45 8.01
CA GLY A 13 -32.09 29.96 8.90
C GLY A 13 -32.01 28.43 8.98
N LEU A 14 -33.16 27.76 8.94
CA LEU A 14 -33.23 26.29 9.01
C LEU A 14 -32.74 25.63 7.70
N ILE A 15 -33.08 26.22 6.54
CA ILE A 15 -32.61 25.72 5.22
C ILE A 15 -31.10 25.92 5.05
N VAL A 16 -30.55 27.03 5.53
CA VAL A 16 -29.11 27.28 5.46
C VAL A 16 -28.32 26.34 6.40
N LEU A 17 -28.84 26.06 7.60
CA LEU A 17 -28.25 25.10 8.52
C LEU A 17 -28.30 23.65 8.00
N THR A 18 -29.38 23.27 7.30
CA THR A 18 -29.51 21.93 6.70
C THR A 18 -28.61 21.79 5.48
N LEU A 19 -28.44 22.85 4.68
CA LEU A 19 -27.50 22.87 3.54
C LEU A 19 -26.04 22.85 3.99
N ILE A 20 -25.67 23.52 5.09
CA ILE A 20 -24.31 23.48 5.66
C ILE A 20 -24.03 22.09 6.27
N ALA A 21 -25.01 21.43 6.89
CA ALA A 21 -24.85 20.05 7.37
C ALA A 21 -24.68 19.03 6.24
N PHE A 22 -25.23 19.28 5.05
CA PHE A 22 -25.06 18.42 3.87
C PHE A 22 -23.72 18.63 3.14
N LEU A 23 -23.09 19.80 3.31
CA LEU A 23 -21.77 20.12 2.72
C LEU A 23 -20.59 19.60 3.55
N LEU A 24 -20.84 19.06 4.77
CA LEU A 24 -19.79 18.48 5.62
C LEU A 24 -19.67 16.96 5.51
N PHE A 25 -20.47 16.31 4.68
CA PHE A 25 -20.20 14.95 4.23
C PHE A 25 -19.23 15.00 3.03
N GLU A 26 -18.03 15.56 3.24
CA GLU A 26 -16.93 15.25 2.36
C GLU A 26 -16.71 13.74 2.42
N SER A 27 -16.88 13.07 1.29
CA SER A 27 -16.40 11.70 1.09
C SER A 27 -14.89 11.70 1.38
N ARG A 28 -14.53 11.31 2.61
CA ARG A 28 -13.12 11.08 2.92
C ARG A 28 -12.64 10.03 1.94
N PRO A 29 -11.54 10.27 1.21
CA PRO A 29 -10.97 9.24 0.36
C PRO A 29 -10.74 7.99 1.22
N ALA A 30 -11.09 6.83 0.68
CA ALA A 30 -10.81 5.56 1.32
C ALA A 30 -9.29 5.49 1.55
N ALA A 31 -8.89 5.43 2.81
CA ALA A 31 -7.51 5.19 3.21
C ALA A 31 -7.40 3.69 3.44
N ALA A 32 -6.49 3.01 2.73
CA ALA A 32 -6.23 1.59 2.88
C ALA A 32 -6.00 1.22 4.35
N TRP A 33 -6.68 0.22 4.89
CA TRP A 33 -6.71 -0.18 6.32
C TRP A 33 -6.97 0.97 7.31
N GLY A 34 -7.31 2.17 6.83
CA GLY A 34 -7.43 3.38 7.64
C GLY A 34 -6.16 3.71 8.42
N ASN A 35 -6.18 4.79 9.17
CA ASN A 35 -5.04 5.15 10.02
C ASN A 35 -4.75 4.08 11.08
N GLU A 36 -5.80 3.49 11.66
CA GLU A 36 -5.72 2.53 12.75
C GLU A 36 -5.08 1.22 12.29
N GLY A 37 -5.55 0.65 11.18
CA GLY A 37 -5.05 -0.64 10.70
C GLY A 37 -3.57 -0.57 10.31
N HIS A 38 -3.14 0.45 9.56
CA HIS A 38 -1.72 0.65 9.24
C HIS A 38 -0.86 0.89 10.48
N THR A 39 -1.36 1.70 11.42
CA THR A 39 -0.68 1.92 12.70
C THR A 39 -0.50 0.61 13.47
N TYR A 40 -1.54 -0.24 13.52
CA TYR A 40 -1.50 -1.51 14.24
C TYR A 40 -0.60 -2.54 13.56
N ILE A 41 -0.63 -2.65 12.22
CA ILE A 41 0.28 -3.53 11.46
C ILE A 41 1.73 -3.19 11.77
N ASN A 42 2.10 -1.90 11.66
CA ASN A 42 3.45 -1.43 11.94
C ASN A 42 3.85 -1.66 13.40
N ARG A 43 2.97 -1.38 14.34
CA ARG A 43 3.20 -1.61 15.78
C ARG A 43 3.48 -3.06 16.07
N VAL A 44 2.60 -3.96 15.64
CA VAL A 44 2.74 -5.39 15.91
C VAL A 44 4.01 -5.96 15.28
N ALA A 45 4.34 -5.57 14.05
CA ALA A 45 5.60 -5.95 13.42
C ALA A 45 6.82 -5.43 14.21
N ALA A 46 6.78 -4.16 14.65
CA ALA A 46 7.89 -3.55 15.42
C ALA A 46 8.10 -4.19 16.78
N GLU A 47 7.04 -4.54 17.50
CA GLU A 47 7.08 -5.25 18.79
C GLU A 47 7.68 -6.67 18.66
N LYS A 48 7.62 -7.27 17.47
CA LYS A 48 8.15 -8.61 17.16
C LYS A 48 9.57 -8.61 16.58
N ILE A 49 10.21 -7.43 16.43
CA ILE A 49 11.59 -7.34 15.92
C ILE A 49 12.54 -8.16 16.79
N PRO A 50 13.27 -9.16 16.24
CA PRO A 50 14.12 -10.05 17.01
C PRO A 50 15.38 -9.34 17.53
N THR A 51 16.00 -9.90 18.57
CA THR A 51 17.23 -9.35 19.18
C THR A 51 18.43 -9.34 18.23
N SER A 52 18.41 -10.10 17.15
CA SER A 52 19.42 -10.12 16.10
C SER A 52 19.38 -8.88 15.20
N MET A 53 18.30 -8.09 15.25
CA MET A 53 18.17 -6.80 14.57
C MET A 53 18.60 -5.64 15.46
N PRO A 54 18.91 -4.45 14.90
CA PRO A 54 19.39 -3.30 15.66
C PRO A 54 18.46 -2.88 16.81
N LEU A 55 19.07 -2.58 17.97
CA LEU A 55 18.31 -2.19 19.17
C LEU A 55 17.49 -0.91 18.95
N PHE A 56 17.99 0.05 18.16
CA PHE A 56 17.28 1.32 17.93
C PHE A 56 15.92 1.08 17.26
N MET A 57 15.78 0.11 16.33
CA MET A 57 14.50 -0.24 15.72
C MET A 57 13.49 -0.78 16.76
N ARG A 58 13.97 -1.63 17.68
CA ARG A 58 13.12 -2.17 18.78
C ARG A 58 12.68 -1.09 19.77
N ARG A 59 13.37 0.05 19.80
CA ARG A 59 13.01 1.20 20.64
C ARG A 59 12.11 2.21 19.93
N ALA A 60 12.03 2.15 18.61
CA ALA A 60 11.29 3.08 17.76
C ALA A 60 9.88 2.55 17.39
N VAL A 61 9.26 1.75 18.29
CA VAL A 61 7.94 1.13 18.02
C VAL A 61 6.88 2.19 17.70
N ASP A 62 6.83 3.25 18.51
CA ASP A 62 5.82 4.30 18.36
C ASP A 62 6.05 5.14 17.09
N GLU A 63 7.29 5.44 16.75
CA GLU A 63 7.66 6.16 15.53
C GLU A 63 7.34 5.32 14.27
N ILE A 64 7.68 4.04 14.28
CA ILE A 64 7.38 3.11 13.18
C ILE A 64 5.86 2.95 13.03
N ALA A 65 5.13 2.82 14.14
CA ALA A 65 3.67 2.74 14.13
C ALA A 65 3.03 4.01 13.54
N TYR A 66 3.50 5.20 13.95
CA TYR A 66 3.04 6.49 13.43
C TYR A 66 3.25 6.64 11.92
N LEU A 67 4.33 6.08 11.38
CA LEU A 67 4.68 6.14 9.96
C LEU A 67 3.87 5.15 9.09
N GLY A 68 3.13 4.22 9.68
CA GLY A 68 2.31 3.27 8.93
C GLY A 68 1.34 3.94 7.95
N PRO A 69 0.50 4.88 8.36
CA PRO A 69 -0.43 5.59 7.47
C PRO A 69 0.21 6.76 6.69
N GLU A 70 1.54 6.94 6.69
CA GLU A 70 2.18 8.11 6.06
C GLU A 70 1.88 8.25 4.56
N PRO A 71 1.93 7.20 3.72
CA PRO A 71 1.58 7.30 2.30
C PRO A 71 0.15 7.77 2.04
N ASP A 72 -0.81 7.43 2.89
CA ASP A 72 -2.18 7.94 2.77
C ASP A 72 -2.28 9.45 3.04
N ARG A 73 -1.44 9.98 3.93
CA ARG A 73 -1.36 11.43 4.18
C ARG A 73 -0.87 12.21 2.94
N TRP A 74 -0.08 11.56 2.06
CA TRP A 74 0.38 12.15 0.81
C TRP A 74 -0.72 12.21 -0.26
N ARG A 75 -1.82 11.47 -0.09
CA ARG A 75 -2.99 11.49 -0.99
C ARG A 75 -3.94 12.65 -0.69
N SER A 76 -3.47 13.69 0.00
CA SER A 76 -4.25 14.89 0.29
C SER A 76 -4.73 15.57 -1.01
N PRO A 77 -6.01 15.95 -1.11
CA PRO A 77 -6.52 16.72 -2.25
C PRO A 77 -5.81 18.07 -2.44
N THR A 78 -5.19 18.63 -1.40
CA THR A 78 -4.43 19.87 -1.48
C THR A 78 -3.11 19.71 -2.21
N GLU A 79 -2.59 18.48 -2.27
CA GLU A 79 -1.33 18.13 -2.94
C GLU A 79 -1.60 17.28 -4.19
N PHE A 80 -2.38 17.85 -5.11
CA PHE A 80 -2.93 17.14 -6.28
C PHE A 80 -1.89 16.37 -7.11
N ALA A 81 -0.72 16.97 -7.37
CA ALA A 81 0.34 16.31 -8.14
C ALA A 81 0.91 15.10 -7.40
N LEU A 82 1.12 15.23 -6.08
CA LEU A 82 1.61 14.15 -5.24
C LEU A 82 0.57 13.04 -5.14
N LYS A 83 -0.70 13.38 -4.87
CA LYS A 83 -1.80 12.42 -4.86
C LYS A 83 -1.84 11.59 -6.14
N ASN A 84 -1.87 12.23 -7.30
CA ASN A 84 -1.95 11.53 -8.59
C ASN A 84 -0.76 10.60 -8.85
N SER A 85 0.44 10.98 -8.39
CA SER A 85 1.63 10.14 -8.58
C SER A 85 1.69 8.96 -7.62
N GLN A 86 1.06 9.05 -6.44
CA GLN A 86 1.11 8.05 -5.38
C GLN A 86 -0.09 7.10 -5.37
N GLU A 87 -1.22 7.51 -5.94
CA GLU A 87 -2.45 6.70 -5.90
C GLU A 87 -2.26 5.28 -6.48
N PRO A 88 -1.55 5.07 -7.61
CA PRO A 88 -1.30 3.74 -8.15
C PRO A 88 -0.36 2.86 -7.30
N ASP A 89 0.37 3.45 -6.37
CA ASP A 89 1.30 2.73 -5.50
C ASP A 89 0.59 1.89 -4.43
N HIS A 90 -0.73 2.12 -4.20
CA HIS A 90 -1.51 1.47 -3.14
C HIS A 90 -2.15 0.15 -3.56
N PHE A 91 -2.22 -0.17 -4.85
CA PHE A 91 -2.94 -1.34 -5.35
C PHE A 91 -2.27 -1.98 -6.57
N ILE A 92 -2.78 -3.17 -6.92
CA ILE A 92 -2.55 -3.80 -8.22
C ILE A 92 -3.78 -4.61 -8.63
N ASP A 93 -4.40 -4.28 -9.75
CA ASP A 93 -5.51 -5.03 -10.32
C ASP A 93 -4.99 -6.29 -11.02
N LEU A 94 -4.90 -7.40 -10.29
CA LEU A 94 -4.29 -8.64 -10.80
C LEU A 94 -5.03 -9.21 -12.02
N GLU A 95 -6.33 -8.96 -12.15
CA GLU A 95 -7.09 -9.34 -13.34
C GLU A 95 -6.57 -8.68 -14.62
N ARG A 96 -6.12 -7.40 -14.52
CA ARG A 96 -5.61 -6.63 -15.66
C ARG A 96 -4.24 -7.11 -16.13
N VAL A 97 -3.52 -7.86 -15.31
CA VAL A 97 -2.18 -8.40 -15.61
C VAL A 97 -2.12 -9.93 -15.64
N SER A 98 -3.27 -10.61 -15.61
CA SER A 98 -3.35 -12.08 -15.67
C SER A 98 -2.67 -12.71 -16.90
N TRP A 99 -2.53 -11.95 -17.98
CA TRP A 99 -1.82 -12.34 -19.20
C TRP A 99 -0.28 -12.23 -19.06
N LEU A 100 0.25 -11.63 -17.99
CA LEU A 100 1.67 -11.38 -17.75
C LEU A 100 2.11 -12.10 -16.46
N ASP A 101 2.24 -13.40 -16.53
CA ASP A 101 2.70 -14.24 -15.41
C ASP A 101 3.93 -15.05 -15.86
N PRO A 102 5.08 -14.96 -15.18
CA PRO A 102 5.33 -14.11 -13.99
C PRO A 102 5.44 -12.61 -14.32
N LEU A 103 5.09 -11.76 -13.36
CA LEU A 103 5.31 -10.33 -13.46
C LEU A 103 6.82 -10.04 -13.49
N PRO A 104 7.32 -9.17 -14.38
CA PRO A 104 8.73 -8.79 -14.39
C PRO A 104 9.10 -8.01 -13.12
N ALA A 105 10.26 -8.31 -12.53
CA ALA A 105 10.71 -7.61 -11.33
C ALA A 105 11.12 -6.14 -11.59
N GLY A 106 11.41 -5.78 -12.83
CA GLY A 106 11.79 -4.43 -13.22
C GLY A 106 10.61 -3.53 -13.54
N ARG A 107 10.41 -2.41 -12.79
CA ARG A 107 9.31 -1.44 -13.02
C ARG A 107 9.25 -0.97 -14.48
N TYR A 108 10.38 -0.63 -15.09
CA TYR A 108 10.40 -0.15 -16.49
C TYR A 108 10.07 -1.24 -17.50
N GLU A 109 10.44 -2.49 -17.22
CA GLU A 109 10.03 -3.63 -18.04
C GLU A 109 8.52 -3.85 -17.94
N PHE A 110 7.96 -3.75 -16.74
CA PHE A 110 6.52 -3.80 -16.51
C PHE A 110 5.79 -2.74 -17.32
N TYR A 111 6.22 -1.47 -17.23
CA TYR A 111 5.63 -0.39 -18.05
C TYR A 111 5.69 -0.69 -19.54
N ARG A 112 6.83 -1.15 -20.04
CA ARG A 112 6.97 -1.51 -21.45
C ARG A 112 5.96 -2.59 -21.85
N LYS A 113 5.80 -3.63 -21.03
CA LYS A 113 4.82 -4.69 -21.26
C LYS A 113 3.38 -4.17 -21.25
N LEU A 114 3.02 -3.29 -20.33
CA LEU A 114 1.69 -2.68 -20.30
C LEU A 114 1.41 -1.84 -21.56
N TYR A 115 2.35 -1.00 -21.99
CA TYR A 115 2.19 -0.19 -23.20
C TYR A 115 2.16 -1.05 -24.46
N GLU A 116 2.94 -2.12 -24.55
CA GLU A 116 2.85 -3.09 -25.65
C GLU A 116 1.45 -3.74 -25.68
N LYS A 117 0.94 -4.18 -24.54
CA LYS A 117 -0.41 -4.76 -24.42
C LYS A 117 -1.49 -3.74 -24.79
N ARG A 118 -1.39 -2.52 -24.27
CA ARG A 118 -2.30 -1.41 -24.59
C ARG A 118 -2.37 -1.17 -26.10
N ALA A 119 -1.23 -1.08 -26.78
CA ALA A 119 -1.17 -0.86 -28.23
C ALA A 119 -1.75 -2.01 -29.06
N ALA A 120 -1.74 -3.24 -28.52
CA ALA A 120 -2.28 -4.44 -29.17
C ALA A 120 -3.76 -4.70 -28.84
N THR A 121 -4.39 -3.88 -27.99
CA THR A 121 -5.76 -4.07 -27.50
C THR A 121 -6.68 -3.01 -28.13
N ALA A 122 -7.74 -3.43 -28.84
CA ALA A 122 -8.71 -2.52 -29.44
C ALA A 122 -9.77 -2.03 -28.44
N ASP A 123 -10.29 -2.96 -27.62
CA ASP A 123 -11.31 -2.66 -26.62
C ASP A 123 -10.67 -2.25 -25.29
N HIS A 124 -11.07 -1.10 -24.77
CA HIS A 124 -10.59 -0.58 -23.48
C HIS A 124 -9.06 -0.57 -23.31
N PRO A 125 -8.28 -0.02 -24.25
CA PRO A 125 -6.81 -0.02 -24.19
C PRO A 125 -6.28 0.66 -22.92
N ASP A 126 -6.99 1.65 -22.40
CA ASP A 126 -6.61 2.39 -21.20
C ASP A 126 -6.65 1.56 -19.91
N ASP A 127 -7.26 0.39 -19.95
CA ASP A 127 -7.21 -0.58 -18.83
C ASP A 127 -5.80 -1.09 -18.53
N TYR A 128 -4.88 -0.90 -19.49
CA TYR A 128 -3.46 -1.27 -19.34
C TYR A 128 -2.54 -0.07 -19.05
N LEU A 129 -3.09 1.10 -18.74
CA LEU A 129 -2.27 2.20 -18.22
C LEU A 129 -1.73 1.86 -16.84
N PRO A 130 -0.44 2.14 -16.55
CA PRO A 130 0.16 1.84 -15.24
C PRO A 130 -0.65 2.38 -14.05
N GLU A 131 -1.19 3.59 -14.20
CA GLU A 131 -2.01 4.23 -13.17
C GLU A 131 -3.38 3.58 -12.96
N ARG A 132 -3.86 2.75 -13.89
CA ARG A 132 -5.08 1.96 -13.76
C ARG A 132 -4.84 0.52 -13.33
N VAL A 133 -3.68 0.00 -13.67
CA VAL A 133 -3.27 -1.36 -13.26
C VAL A 133 -2.80 -1.38 -11.82
N GLY A 134 -2.16 -0.30 -11.38
CA GLY A 134 -1.51 -0.21 -10.08
C GLY A 134 -0.04 -0.64 -10.11
N LEU A 135 0.72 -0.14 -9.13
CA LEU A 135 2.17 -0.24 -9.10
C LEU A 135 2.71 -0.75 -7.75
N GLN A 136 1.83 -1.18 -6.88
CA GLN A 136 2.11 -1.53 -5.49
C GLN A 136 3.31 -2.48 -5.29
N PRO A 137 3.51 -3.58 -6.05
CA PRO A 137 4.68 -4.43 -5.84
C PRO A 137 6.00 -3.71 -6.16
N TYR A 138 5.99 -2.76 -7.09
CA TYR A 138 7.21 -2.05 -7.50
C TYR A 138 7.64 -1.00 -6.49
N ILE A 139 6.71 -0.21 -5.97
CA ILE A 139 7.03 0.76 -4.91
C ILE A 139 7.47 0.03 -3.64
N THR A 140 6.82 -1.09 -3.29
CA THR A 140 7.21 -1.92 -2.15
C THR A 140 8.66 -2.35 -2.25
N MET A 141 9.08 -2.87 -3.42
CA MET A 141 10.46 -3.29 -3.63
C MET A 141 11.44 -2.12 -3.69
N GLU A 142 11.02 -0.95 -4.14
CA GLU A 142 11.87 0.25 -4.09
C GLU A 142 12.10 0.72 -2.65
N VAL A 143 11.07 0.74 -1.81
CA VAL A 143 11.21 1.10 -0.39
C VAL A 143 12.02 0.04 0.36
N TYR A 144 11.78 -1.26 0.08
CA TYR A 144 12.60 -2.35 0.57
C TYR A 144 14.09 -2.17 0.20
N GLY A 145 14.37 -1.81 -1.05
CA GLY A 145 15.74 -1.53 -1.52
C GLY A 145 16.40 -0.37 -0.78
N ARG A 146 15.65 0.72 -0.52
CA ARG A 146 16.11 1.88 0.29
C ARG A 146 16.43 1.45 1.72
N LEU A 147 15.55 0.67 2.34
CA LEU A 147 15.77 0.14 3.68
C LEU A 147 17.03 -0.73 3.75
N LYS A 148 17.20 -1.65 2.80
CA LYS A 148 18.40 -2.50 2.69
C LYS A 148 19.68 -1.68 2.51
N ALA A 149 19.66 -0.66 1.66
CA ALA A 149 20.79 0.23 1.47
C ALA A 149 21.13 1.01 2.74
N ALA A 150 20.13 1.53 3.46
CA ALA A 150 20.31 2.23 4.73
C ALA A 150 20.86 1.29 5.82
N PHE A 151 20.42 0.05 5.90
CA PHE A 151 21.03 -0.95 6.81
C PHE A 151 22.50 -1.21 6.47
N ARG A 152 22.86 -1.27 5.18
CA ARG A 152 24.26 -1.44 4.77
C ARG A 152 25.11 -0.25 5.20
N GLU A 153 24.65 0.98 5.00
CA GLU A 153 25.31 2.18 5.47
C GLU A 153 25.46 2.19 6.98
N TYR A 154 24.39 1.82 7.72
CA TYR A 154 24.46 1.68 9.18
C TYR A 154 25.58 0.72 9.62
N ARG A 155 25.71 -0.46 8.98
CA ARG A 155 26.79 -1.41 9.27
C ARG A 155 28.17 -0.83 9.01
N GLN A 156 28.33 -0.09 7.91
CA GLN A 156 29.61 0.55 7.54
C GLN A 156 29.99 1.62 8.52
N LEU A 157 29.08 2.49 8.90
CA LEU A 157 29.31 3.53 9.90
C LEU A 157 29.64 2.93 11.27
N ARG A 158 28.93 1.90 11.69
CA ARG A 158 29.21 1.16 12.93
C ARG A 158 30.62 0.56 12.92
N ALA A 159 30.99 -0.13 11.85
CA ALA A 159 32.33 -0.72 11.71
C ALA A 159 33.43 0.33 11.71
N ALA A 160 33.15 1.52 11.15
CA ALA A 160 34.09 2.66 11.13
C ALA A 160 34.06 3.52 12.42
N HIS A 161 33.28 3.13 13.44
CA HIS A 161 33.05 3.90 14.69
C HIS A 161 32.57 5.34 14.45
N LYS A 162 31.77 5.55 13.39
CA LYS A 162 31.17 6.84 13.04
C LYS A 162 29.76 6.99 13.62
N PRO A 163 29.27 8.24 13.80
CA PRO A 163 27.89 8.49 14.22
C PRO A 163 26.85 7.84 13.29
N THR A 164 25.82 7.21 13.85
CA THR A 164 24.77 6.47 13.11
C THR A 164 23.41 7.14 13.18
N ALA A 165 23.22 8.18 14.01
CA ALA A 165 21.90 8.74 14.27
C ALA A 165 21.13 9.15 13.00
N ALA A 166 21.80 9.73 12.01
CA ALA A 166 21.12 10.14 10.76
C ALA A 166 20.63 8.95 9.94
N VAL A 167 21.43 7.88 9.81
CA VAL A 167 21.01 6.68 9.08
C VAL A 167 19.97 5.88 9.86
N GLU A 168 19.98 5.91 11.20
CA GLU A 168 18.95 5.31 12.05
C GLU A 168 17.58 5.95 11.79
N GLN A 169 17.51 7.29 11.68
CA GLN A 169 16.29 8.00 11.30
C GLN A 169 15.78 7.61 9.90
N ALA A 170 16.68 7.50 8.92
CA ALA A 170 16.32 7.04 7.57
C ALA A 170 15.78 5.59 7.58
N ILE A 171 16.37 4.69 8.38
CA ILE A 171 15.90 3.31 8.53
C ILE A 171 14.49 3.28 9.14
N ILE A 172 14.24 4.06 10.20
CA ILE A 172 12.93 4.15 10.84
C ILE A 172 11.88 4.65 9.82
N LEU A 173 12.20 5.70 9.05
CA LEU A 173 11.32 6.22 8.00
C LEU A 173 11.00 5.15 6.95
N TYR A 174 12.01 4.49 6.38
CA TYR A 174 11.79 3.47 5.36
C TYR A 174 11.08 2.24 5.91
N ALA A 175 11.36 1.85 7.15
CA ALA A 175 10.67 0.74 7.80
C ALA A 175 9.17 1.03 7.98
N GLY A 176 8.83 2.20 8.50
CA GLY A 176 7.44 2.62 8.67
C GLY A 176 6.70 2.75 7.34
N TRP A 177 7.34 3.39 6.36
CA TRP A 177 6.79 3.56 5.00
C TRP A 177 6.53 2.20 4.31
N LEU A 178 7.50 1.25 4.39
CA LEU A 178 7.33 -0.10 3.83
C LEU A 178 6.12 -0.82 4.42
N GLY A 179 5.82 -0.56 5.69
CA GLY A 179 4.68 -1.17 6.39
C GLY A 179 3.33 -0.79 5.81
N HIS A 180 3.20 0.40 5.25
CA HIS A 180 1.98 0.80 4.56
C HIS A 180 1.66 -0.17 3.42
N TYR A 181 2.58 -0.36 2.49
CA TYR A 181 2.35 -1.21 1.32
C TYR A 181 2.25 -2.70 1.66
N ALA A 182 2.98 -3.16 2.69
CA ALA A 182 2.80 -4.52 3.20
C ALA A 182 1.40 -4.73 3.80
N GLY A 183 0.84 -3.68 4.41
CA GLY A 183 -0.53 -3.63 4.88
C GLY A 183 -1.54 -3.65 3.72
N ASP A 184 -1.40 -2.75 2.75
CA ASP A 184 -2.26 -2.71 1.56
C ASP A 184 -2.33 -4.07 0.86
N ALA A 185 -1.20 -4.74 0.72
CA ALA A 185 -1.14 -6.06 0.08
C ALA A 185 -1.90 -7.14 0.88
N SER A 186 -2.16 -6.95 2.18
CA SER A 186 -2.98 -7.86 2.96
C SER A 186 -4.48 -7.66 2.75
N GLN A 187 -4.87 -6.50 2.28
CA GLN A 187 -6.25 -6.11 2.05
C GLN A 187 -6.71 -6.60 0.67
N PRO A 188 -7.64 -7.56 0.60
CA PRO A 188 -8.00 -8.19 -0.69
C PRO A 188 -8.47 -7.19 -1.75
N LEU A 189 -9.17 -6.14 -1.34
CA LEU A 189 -9.71 -5.15 -2.27
C LEU A 189 -8.64 -4.28 -2.94
N HIS A 190 -7.38 -4.30 -2.46
CA HIS A 190 -6.24 -3.66 -3.13
C HIS A 190 -5.62 -4.50 -4.26
N THR A 191 -6.19 -5.67 -4.56
CA THR A 191 -5.64 -6.62 -5.54
C THR A 191 -6.57 -6.88 -6.72
N THR A 192 -7.65 -6.09 -6.87
CA THR A 192 -8.75 -6.42 -7.79
C THR A 192 -9.47 -5.21 -8.35
N ILE A 193 -9.96 -5.32 -9.60
CA ILE A 193 -10.90 -4.36 -10.19
C ILE A 193 -12.23 -4.25 -9.43
N LYS A 194 -12.54 -5.21 -8.55
CA LYS A 194 -13.73 -5.22 -7.70
C LYS A 194 -13.47 -4.56 -6.35
N TYR A 195 -12.58 -3.57 -6.32
CA TYR A 195 -12.12 -2.95 -5.08
C TYR A 195 -13.23 -2.22 -4.31
N ASN A 196 -14.25 -1.68 -4.96
CA ASN A 196 -15.30 -0.88 -4.30
C ASN A 196 -16.66 -1.05 -4.98
N GLY A 197 -17.19 -2.25 -4.95
CA GLY A 197 -18.41 -2.69 -5.61
C GLY A 197 -18.13 -3.79 -6.63
N TRP A 198 -19.01 -4.80 -6.68
CA TRP A 198 -18.83 -5.95 -7.58
C TRP A 198 -18.95 -5.53 -9.04
N VAL A 199 -18.03 -5.97 -9.87
CA VAL A 199 -17.97 -5.70 -11.30
C VAL A 199 -18.12 -7.01 -12.08
N GLY A 200 -18.88 -6.99 -13.19
CA GLY A 200 -19.14 -8.14 -14.05
C GLY A 200 -20.32 -9.01 -13.57
N PRO A 201 -20.42 -10.27 -14.04
CA PRO A 201 -21.51 -11.16 -13.65
C PRO A 201 -21.61 -11.32 -12.14
N ASN A 202 -22.81 -11.18 -11.58
CA ASN A 202 -23.06 -11.16 -10.14
C ASN A 202 -24.17 -12.14 -9.73
N PRO A 203 -23.98 -13.45 -9.92
CA PRO A 203 -24.99 -14.43 -9.57
C PRO A 203 -25.29 -14.52 -8.07
N ASN A 204 -24.31 -14.13 -7.24
CA ASN A 204 -24.43 -14.16 -5.79
C ASN A 204 -25.08 -12.87 -5.22
N GLY A 205 -25.37 -11.85 -6.05
CA GLY A 205 -26.00 -10.60 -5.63
C GLY A 205 -25.18 -9.84 -4.59
N TYR A 206 -23.87 -9.72 -4.82
CA TYR A 206 -22.97 -8.88 -4.00
C TYR A 206 -23.23 -7.40 -4.26
N THR A 207 -22.88 -6.57 -3.30
CA THR A 207 -23.07 -5.12 -3.44
C THR A 207 -22.33 -4.54 -4.64
N THR A 208 -22.98 -3.62 -5.35
CA THR A 208 -22.39 -2.78 -6.39
C THR A 208 -22.22 -1.34 -5.91
N GLU A 209 -22.57 -1.06 -4.66
CA GLU A 209 -22.38 0.26 -4.05
C GLU A 209 -20.90 0.51 -3.77
N HIS A 210 -20.47 1.77 -4.00
CA HIS A 210 -19.08 2.17 -3.82
C HIS A 210 -18.77 2.53 -2.35
N LYS A 211 -18.98 1.58 -1.43
CA LYS A 211 -18.83 1.76 0.02
C LYS A 211 -18.04 0.66 0.71
N ILE A 212 -18.08 -0.57 0.18
CA ILE A 212 -17.51 -1.76 0.84
C ILE A 212 -16.05 -1.58 1.23
N HIS A 213 -15.27 -0.92 0.40
CA HIS A 213 -13.86 -0.65 0.66
C HIS A 213 -13.70 0.17 1.94
N TRP A 214 -14.33 1.34 1.97
CA TRP A 214 -14.26 2.23 3.12
C TRP A 214 -14.90 1.63 4.38
N GLU A 215 -16.05 0.96 4.26
CA GLU A 215 -16.75 0.34 5.40
C GLU A 215 -15.90 -0.73 6.07
N PHE A 216 -15.22 -1.55 5.28
CA PHE A 216 -14.37 -2.64 5.77
C PHE A 216 -13.12 -2.11 6.47
N GLU A 217 -12.34 -1.30 5.82
CA GLU A 217 -11.00 -0.91 6.29
C GLU A 217 -10.96 0.28 7.24
N GLY A 218 -11.97 1.17 7.18
CA GLY A 218 -12.05 2.39 7.98
C GLY A 218 -12.84 2.18 9.27
N PRO A 219 -14.15 2.52 9.27
CA PRO A 219 -14.93 2.55 10.50
C PRO A 219 -15.04 1.19 11.19
N TYR A 220 -15.07 0.07 10.43
CA TYR A 220 -15.12 -1.25 11.04
C TYR A 220 -13.84 -1.57 11.82
N VAL A 221 -12.68 -1.38 11.21
CA VAL A 221 -11.38 -1.61 11.87
C VAL A 221 -11.20 -0.67 13.05
N ALA A 222 -11.46 0.62 12.86
CA ALA A 222 -11.30 1.62 13.92
C ALA A 222 -12.18 1.35 15.16
N ALA A 223 -13.38 0.80 14.96
CA ALA A 223 -14.33 0.56 16.05
C ALA A 223 -14.15 -0.80 16.73
N ASN A 224 -13.60 -1.82 16.05
CA ASN A 224 -13.69 -3.19 16.50
C ASN A 224 -12.37 -3.92 16.68
N ILE A 225 -11.26 -3.42 16.09
CA ILE A 225 -9.99 -4.13 16.05
C ILE A 225 -8.91 -3.38 16.83
N HIS A 226 -8.11 -4.12 17.58
CA HIS A 226 -6.93 -3.62 18.29
C HIS A 226 -5.69 -4.43 17.93
N ALA A 227 -4.51 -3.85 18.08
CA ALA A 227 -3.24 -4.53 17.83
C ALA A 227 -3.10 -5.86 18.62
N THR A 228 -3.62 -5.90 19.84
CA THR A 228 -3.61 -7.07 20.71
C THR A 228 -4.41 -8.26 20.18
N ASP A 229 -5.40 -8.02 19.31
CA ASP A 229 -6.28 -9.08 18.80
C ASP A 229 -5.58 -9.98 17.79
N PHE A 230 -4.60 -9.45 17.05
CA PHE A 230 -3.87 -10.21 16.05
C PHE A 230 -2.36 -10.36 16.31
N ALA A 231 -1.81 -9.64 17.29
CA ALA A 231 -0.40 -9.80 17.68
C ALA A 231 0.00 -11.26 18.00
N PRO A 232 -0.86 -12.10 18.63
CA PRO A 232 -0.53 -13.52 18.86
C PRO A 232 -0.41 -14.35 17.58
N LEU A 233 -1.00 -13.92 16.48
CA LEU A 233 -0.97 -14.61 15.19
C LEU A 233 0.35 -14.36 14.43
N VAL A 234 1.08 -13.29 14.75
CA VAL A 234 2.36 -12.94 14.14
C VAL A 234 3.50 -13.71 14.80
N LYS A 235 4.22 -14.48 13.99
CA LYS A 235 5.32 -15.37 14.40
C LYS A 235 6.67 -14.66 14.33
N ALA A 236 7.73 -15.36 14.72
CA ALA A 236 9.10 -14.91 14.48
C ALA A 236 9.33 -14.69 12.97
N PRO A 237 10.18 -13.71 12.59
CA PRO A 237 10.42 -13.44 11.18
C PRO A 237 11.18 -14.56 10.48
N GLU A 238 10.86 -14.76 9.22
CA GLU A 238 11.55 -15.68 8.33
C GLU A 238 12.26 -14.89 7.21
N ARG A 239 13.41 -15.38 6.77
CA ARG A 239 14.10 -14.83 5.60
C ARG A 239 13.34 -15.23 4.34
N LEU A 240 13.00 -14.25 3.51
CA LEU A 240 12.48 -14.48 2.17
C LEU A 240 13.59 -14.95 1.23
N ASN A 241 13.25 -15.85 0.32
CA ASN A 241 14.21 -16.36 -0.68
C ASN A 241 14.36 -15.41 -1.86
N ASP A 242 13.23 -14.95 -2.40
CA ASP A 242 13.14 -13.92 -3.43
C ASP A 242 12.06 -12.92 -3.01
N PRO A 243 12.46 -11.75 -2.45
CA PRO A 243 11.50 -10.79 -1.92
C PRO A 243 10.43 -10.33 -2.92
N PHE A 244 10.77 -10.23 -4.23
CA PHE A 244 9.79 -9.85 -5.24
C PHE A 244 8.79 -10.98 -5.53
N ALA A 245 9.30 -12.19 -5.79
CA ALA A 245 8.45 -13.34 -6.08
C ALA A 245 7.58 -13.73 -4.89
N ASP A 246 8.14 -13.71 -3.67
CA ASP A 246 7.42 -13.99 -2.43
C ASP A 246 6.32 -12.94 -2.18
N TYR A 247 6.60 -11.68 -2.51
CA TYR A 247 5.62 -10.60 -2.40
C TYR A 247 4.48 -10.72 -3.43
N ILE A 248 4.79 -11.12 -4.67
CA ILE A 248 3.75 -11.40 -5.68
C ILE A 248 2.89 -12.61 -5.25
N ALA A 249 3.47 -13.65 -4.66
CA ALA A 249 2.71 -14.76 -4.12
C ALA A 249 1.76 -14.31 -3.00
N TYR A 250 2.21 -13.42 -2.14
CA TYR A 250 1.40 -12.82 -1.08
C TYR A 250 0.22 -11.98 -1.63
N LEU A 251 0.43 -11.17 -2.67
CA LEU A 251 -0.64 -10.45 -3.35
C LEU A 251 -1.68 -11.40 -3.97
N LYS A 252 -1.19 -12.47 -4.62
CA LYS A 252 -2.07 -13.50 -5.20
C LYS A 252 -2.90 -14.22 -4.12
N ASP A 253 -2.31 -14.53 -2.96
CA ASP A 253 -3.05 -15.07 -1.81
C ASP A 253 -4.15 -14.11 -1.37
N SER A 254 -3.83 -12.83 -1.19
CA SER A 254 -4.82 -11.80 -0.84
C SER A 254 -5.96 -11.71 -1.85
N SER A 255 -5.64 -11.78 -3.14
CA SER A 255 -6.64 -11.76 -4.23
C SER A 255 -7.64 -12.91 -4.15
N THR A 256 -7.22 -14.08 -3.67
CA THR A 256 -8.15 -15.22 -3.48
C THR A 256 -9.22 -14.94 -2.43
N GLN A 257 -9.03 -13.95 -1.58
CA GLN A 257 -9.94 -13.59 -0.49
C GLN A 257 -10.98 -12.51 -0.87
N VAL A 258 -10.92 -11.97 -2.09
CA VAL A 258 -11.83 -10.91 -2.55
C VAL A 258 -13.29 -11.30 -2.40
N GLU A 259 -13.68 -12.48 -2.88
CA GLU A 259 -15.07 -12.94 -2.77
C GLU A 259 -15.50 -13.12 -1.31
N ARG A 260 -14.57 -13.54 -0.43
CA ARG A 260 -14.84 -13.66 1.01
C ARG A 260 -15.21 -12.33 1.65
N VAL A 261 -14.55 -11.23 1.25
CA VAL A 261 -14.90 -9.87 1.72
C VAL A 261 -16.35 -9.54 1.36
N TYR A 262 -16.77 -9.81 0.12
CA TYR A 262 -18.15 -9.58 -0.33
C TYR A 262 -19.18 -10.49 0.37
N GLN A 263 -18.82 -11.73 0.68
CA GLN A 263 -19.67 -12.63 1.47
C GLN A 263 -19.89 -12.09 2.88
N LEU A 264 -18.82 -11.58 3.52
CA LEU A 264 -18.88 -11.01 4.85
C LEU A 264 -19.70 -9.71 4.86
N GLU A 265 -19.49 -8.84 3.89
CA GLU A 265 -20.29 -7.60 3.75
C GLU A 265 -21.77 -7.93 3.62
N LYS A 266 -22.13 -8.84 2.71
CA LYS A 266 -23.52 -9.28 2.52
C LYS A 266 -24.16 -9.87 3.76
N ALA A 267 -23.37 -10.48 4.65
CA ALA A 267 -23.81 -10.97 5.95
C ALA A 267 -23.86 -9.90 7.06
N GLY A 268 -23.62 -8.61 6.72
CA GLY A 268 -23.57 -7.51 7.70
C GLY A 268 -22.29 -7.50 8.52
N GLY A 269 -21.22 -8.14 8.04
CA GLY A 269 -19.98 -8.35 8.76
C GLY A 269 -19.21 -7.07 9.09
N PHE A 270 -19.46 -5.97 8.38
CA PHE A 270 -18.74 -4.70 8.57
C PHE A 270 -19.66 -3.57 9.10
N VAL A 271 -20.87 -3.91 9.60
CA VAL A 271 -21.81 -2.93 10.15
C VAL A 271 -21.77 -2.97 11.68
N GLY A 272 -21.51 -1.82 12.31
CA GLY A 272 -21.45 -1.71 13.76
C GLY A 272 -20.36 -2.60 14.37
N GLN A 273 -20.73 -3.57 15.20
CA GLN A 273 -19.81 -4.54 15.80
C GLN A 273 -19.42 -5.67 14.80
N GLY A 274 -20.11 -5.76 13.66
CA GLY A 274 -19.90 -6.81 12.69
C GLY A 274 -20.28 -8.21 13.18
N THR A 275 -19.66 -9.23 12.57
CA THR A 275 -19.85 -10.64 12.95
C THR A 275 -18.53 -11.25 13.42
N PRO A 276 -18.58 -12.36 14.21
CA PRO A 276 -17.35 -13.06 14.64
C PRO A 276 -16.49 -13.49 13.46
N GLU A 277 -17.09 -13.91 12.33
CA GLU A 277 -16.38 -14.32 11.13
C GLU A 277 -15.68 -13.15 10.44
N ALA A 278 -16.27 -11.94 10.46
CA ALA A 278 -15.63 -10.73 9.94
C ALA A 278 -14.48 -10.29 10.84
N PHE A 279 -14.62 -10.39 12.16
CA PHE A 279 -13.56 -10.13 13.12
C PHE A 279 -12.37 -11.07 12.91
N ASP A 280 -12.63 -12.38 12.86
CA ASP A 280 -11.60 -13.39 12.61
C ASP A 280 -10.88 -13.17 11.27
N PHE A 281 -11.63 -12.96 10.21
CA PHE A 281 -11.09 -12.67 8.89
C PHE A 281 -10.18 -11.42 8.91
N THR A 282 -10.64 -10.32 9.50
CA THR A 282 -9.92 -9.05 9.53
C THR A 282 -8.62 -9.17 10.34
N THR A 283 -8.68 -9.80 11.52
CA THR A 283 -7.48 -10.02 12.35
C THR A 283 -6.45 -10.88 11.65
N HIS A 284 -6.85 -11.91 10.90
CA HIS A 284 -5.94 -12.73 10.10
C HIS A 284 -5.32 -11.92 8.94
N ARG A 285 -6.06 -11.04 8.28
CA ARG A 285 -5.49 -10.20 7.21
C ARG A 285 -4.50 -9.18 7.77
N LEU A 286 -4.81 -8.52 8.88
CA LEU A 286 -3.88 -7.60 9.56
C LEU A 286 -2.62 -8.33 10.05
N ALA A 287 -2.77 -9.54 10.60
CA ALA A 287 -1.64 -10.37 11.00
C ALA A 287 -0.75 -10.75 9.80
N ALA A 288 -1.34 -11.08 8.64
CA ALA A 288 -0.61 -11.36 7.41
C ALA A 288 0.21 -10.13 6.95
N GLY A 289 -0.36 -8.92 7.05
CA GLY A 289 0.35 -7.67 6.76
C GLY A 289 1.55 -7.48 7.70
N ALA A 290 1.34 -7.62 9.00
CA ALA A 290 2.41 -7.47 10.00
C ALA A 290 3.50 -8.54 9.86
N GLN A 291 3.13 -9.79 9.55
CA GLN A 291 4.10 -10.87 9.31
C GLN A 291 4.94 -10.60 8.07
N THR A 292 4.31 -10.21 6.95
CA THR A 292 5.02 -9.90 5.69
C THR A 292 5.96 -8.72 5.89
N LEU A 293 5.54 -7.67 6.58
CA LEU A 293 6.39 -6.53 6.92
C LEU A 293 7.60 -6.96 7.74
N LEU A 294 7.40 -7.75 8.78
CA LEU A 294 8.46 -8.23 9.66
C LEU A 294 9.47 -9.11 8.88
N ASN A 295 8.99 -9.97 7.97
CA ASN A 295 9.83 -10.78 7.09
C ASN A 295 10.66 -9.92 6.13
N LEU A 296 10.05 -8.88 5.55
CA LEU A 296 10.76 -7.93 4.67
C LEU A 296 11.86 -7.17 5.44
N TRP A 297 11.58 -6.65 6.64
CA TRP A 297 12.60 -5.98 7.46
C TRP A 297 13.75 -6.91 7.81
N TYR A 298 13.42 -8.12 8.24
CA TYR A 298 14.41 -9.11 8.63
C TYR A 298 15.29 -9.53 7.46
N THR A 299 14.69 -9.76 6.28
CA THR A 299 15.40 -10.07 5.06
C THR A 299 16.30 -8.92 4.62
N ALA A 300 15.81 -7.68 4.63
CA ALA A 300 16.62 -6.51 4.31
C ALA A 300 17.83 -6.35 5.26
N TRP A 301 17.62 -6.62 6.55
CA TRP A 301 18.70 -6.63 7.55
C TRP A 301 19.75 -7.71 7.25
N LEU A 302 19.33 -8.93 6.95
CA LEU A 302 20.25 -10.02 6.62
C LEU A 302 21.03 -9.72 5.32
N GLU A 303 20.34 -9.37 4.25
CA GLU A 303 20.94 -9.07 2.94
C GLU A 303 21.84 -7.82 2.96
N SER A 304 21.64 -6.92 3.91
CA SER A 304 22.52 -5.75 4.07
C SER A 304 23.94 -6.12 4.49
N ALA A 305 24.16 -7.34 5.00
CA ALA A 305 25.48 -7.87 5.36
C ALA A 305 26.18 -8.58 4.19
N ASP A 306 25.45 -8.91 3.13
CA ASP A 306 26.02 -9.60 1.98
C ASP A 306 27.06 -8.71 1.29
N ALA A 307 28.14 -9.34 0.79
CA ALA A 307 29.14 -8.63 0.02
C ALA A 307 28.49 -7.88 -1.15
N MET A 308 28.89 -6.63 -1.35
CA MET A 308 28.49 -5.90 -2.56
C MET A 308 28.95 -6.74 -3.76
N PRO A 309 28.07 -7.04 -4.72
CA PRO A 309 28.53 -7.61 -5.97
C PRO A 309 29.61 -6.68 -6.52
N GLU A 310 30.76 -7.25 -6.89
CA GLU A 310 31.79 -6.50 -7.59
C GLU A 310 31.10 -5.66 -8.67
N HIS A 311 31.44 -4.40 -8.72
CA HIS A 311 30.74 -3.41 -9.56
C HIS A 311 30.39 -4.04 -10.90
N ALA A 312 29.08 -4.05 -11.24
CA ALA A 312 28.74 -4.11 -12.67
C ALA A 312 29.60 -3.02 -13.33
N PRO A 313 30.43 -3.36 -14.31
CA PRO A 313 31.33 -2.38 -14.90
C PRO A 313 30.53 -1.17 -15.27
N PRO A 314 31.00 0.08 -15.01
CA PRO A 314 30.27 1.27 -15.37
C PRO A 314 29.81 1.09 -16.82
N ARG A 315 28.54 1.34 -17.11
CA ARG A 315 27.99 1.29 -18.47
C ARG A 315 29.03 1.91 -19.36
N THR A 316 29.78 1.06 -20.06
CA THR A 316 31.02 1.43 -20.71
C THR A 316 30.74 2.58 -21.68
N ALA A 317 31.74 3.42 -21.94
CA ALA A 317 31.68 4.53 -22.90
C ALA A 317 31.09 4.12 -24.27
N LYS A 318 31.07 2.84 -24.64
CA LYS A 318 30.34 2.26 -25.78
C LYS A 318 28.83 2.59 -25.78
N THR A 319 28.16 2.63 -24.61
CA THR A 319 26.73 2.98 -24.56
C THR A 319 26.49 4.48 -24.77
N LYS A 320 27.43 5.34 -24.39
CA LYS A 320 27.37 6.78 -24.70
C LYS A 320 27.69 7.04 -26.18
N ALA A 321 28.65 6.35 -26.74
CA ALA A 321 29.00 6.47 -28.18
C ALA A 321 27.83 5.98 -29.07
N GLN A 322 27.20 4.85 -28.76
CA GLN A 322 26.03 4.35 -29.50
C GLN A 322 24.78 5.24 -29.36
N ALA A 323 24.59 5.91 -28.22
CA ALA A 323 23.53 6.89 -28.07
C ALA A 323 23.80 8.19 -28.86
N GLN A 324 25.06 8.61 -28.94
CA GLN A 324 25.47 9.75 -29.75
C GLN A 324 25.40 9.46 -31.27
N GLU A 325 25.81 8.26 -31.74
CA GLU A 325 25.63 7.84 -33.14
C GLU A 325 24.15 7.78 -33.55
N ARG A 326 23.26 7.26 -32.70
CA ARG A 326 21.81 7.27 -32.97
C ARG A 326 21.24 8.67 -33.01
N SER A 327 21.66 9.59 -32.14
CA SER A 327 21.24 10.98 -32.19
C SER A 327 21.77 11.73 -33.42
N ALA A 328 22.98 11.43 -33.87
CA ALA A 328 23.54 12.00 -35.09
C ALA A 328 22.84 11.49 -36.35
N THR A 329 22.42 10.21 -36.37
CA THR A 329 21.69 9.62 -37.52
C THR A 329 20.25 10.16 -37.64
N LEU A 330 19.61 10.50 -36.49
CA LEU A 330 18.27 11.12 -36.49
C LEU A 330 18.25 12.62 -36.82
N ALA A 331 19.40 13.29 -36.80
CA ALA A 331 19.53 14.70 -37.14
C ALA A 331 19.80 14.94 -38.64
N ILE A 332 19.93 13.90 -39.47
CA ILE A 332 20.26 13.96 -40.90
C ILE A 332 19.06 13.54 -41.78
N HIS A 333 17.90 13.25 -41.19
CA HIS A 333 16.62 13.03 -41.86
C HIS A 333 15.58 13.98 -41.29
#